data_5a7e63e98e64eb5a5e9fc3e933db93f1
#
_entry.id   5a7e63e98e64eb5a5e9fc3e933db93f1
#
_cell.length_a   1.000
_cell.length_b   1.000
_cell.length_c   1.000
_cell.angle_alpha   90.00
_cell.angle_beta   90.00
_cell.angle_gamma   90.00
#
_symmetry.space_group_name_H-M   'P 1'
#
loop_
_entity.id
_entity.type
_entity.pdbx_description
1 polymer ?
#
loop_
_entity_poly.entity_id
_entity_poly.type
_entity_poly.pdbx_seq_one_letter_code
_entity_poly.pdbx_strand_id
1 'polypeptide(L)'
;KASSALEKAIFEDKLEPALHWSLQLFLSGIINALWIKLLSIASKLINIYNPKLPEFLYNKNQHWLSIVNNIKYSKDNVLLLRNHPTIRLLLCEMVSVLVLSKKRKLNTLPTIKKNEFIIDIFKSKLEAKDNKLINNIVQDGDPSEIRIAINEMAYHIYNKNINKALY
;
A
#
# COMPACT_ATOMS: atom_id res chain seq x y z
N LYS A 1 -4.65 6.63 -17.87
CA LYS A 1 -3.72 7.75 -18.12
C LYS A 1 -3.50 8.59 -16.85
N ALA A 2 -4.55 9.17 -16.22
CA ALA A 2 -4.41 10.03 -15.03
C ALA A 2 -3.74 9.32 -13.82
N SER A 3 -4.10 8.08 -13.55
CA SER A 3 -3.51 7.29 -12.46
C SER A 3 -2.01 7.02 -12.64
N SER A 4 -1.56 6.79 -13.89
CA SER A 4 -0.12 6.64 -14.19
C SER A 4 0.62 7.98 -14.13
N ALA A 5 -0.05 9.08 -14.51
CA ALA A 5 0.51 10.41 -14.37
C ALA A 5 0.68 10.83 -12.91
N LEU A 6 -0.28 10.48 -12.04
CA LEU A 6 -0.16 10.65 -10.59
C LEU A 6 1.05 9.90 -10.01
N GLU A 7 1.19 8.61 -10.34
CA GLU A 7 2.31 7.80 -9.87
C GLU A 7 3.66 8.37 -10.32
N LYS A 8 3.75 8.78 -11.60
CA LYS A 8 4.94 9.41 -12.16
C LYS A 8 5.27 10.73 -11.44
N ALA A 9 4.26 11.59 -11.21
CA ALA A 9 4.46 12.86 -10.52
C ALA A 9 4.94 12.67 -9.08
N ILE A 10 4.38 11.70 -8.35
CA ILE A 10 4.83 11.35 -7.00
C ILE A 10 6.26 10.81 -7.05
N PHE A 11 6.59 9.96 -8.00
CA PHE A 11 7.93 9.38 -8.14
C PHE A 11 9.00 10.43 -8.46
N GLU A 12 8.65 11.44 -9.27
CA GLU A 12 9.53 12.53 -9.67
C GLU A 12 9.55 13.72 -8.68
N ASP A 13 8.97 13.58 -7.50
CA ASP A 13 8.90 14.63 -6.45
C ASP A 13 8.18 15.92 -6.90
N LYS A 14 7.27 15.81 -7.87
CA LYS A 14 6.53 16.94 -8.45
C LYS A 14 5.20 17.16 -7.72
N LEU A 15 5.20 18.05 -6.72
CA LEU A 15 4.04 18.26 -5.86
C LEU A 15 2.81 18.77 -6.61
N GLU A 16 2.94 19.86 -7.38
CA GLU A 16 1.80 20.44 -8.11
C GLU A 16 1.14 19.49 -9.10
N PRO A 17 1.90 18.79 -9.99
CA PRO A 17 1.31 17.78 -10.86
C PRO A 17 0.66 16.63 -10.11
N ALA A 18 1.25 16.19 -8.97
CA ALA A 18 0.67 15.12 -8.15
C ALA A 18 -0.67 15.54 -7.54
N LEU A 19 -0.75 16.74 -6.97
CA LEU A 19 -1.98 17.32 -6.47
C LEU A 19 -3.02 17.48 -7.57
N HIS A 20 -2.63 18.00 -8.73
CA HIS A 20 -3.54 18.16 -9.88
C HIS A 20 -4.15 16.82 -10.30
N TRP A 21 -3.35 15.79 -10.54
CA TRP A 21 -3.85 14.48 -10.96
C TRP A 21 -4.67 13.77 -9.89
N SER A 22 -4.32 13.93 -8.61
CA SER A 22 -5.10 13.36 -7.51
C SER A 22 -6.49 14.02 -7.41
N LEU A 23 -6.57 15.34 -7.54
CA LEU A 23 -7.83 16.07 -7.56
C LEU A 23 -8.67 15.72 -8.79
N GLN A 24 -8.09 15.57 -9.96
CA GLN A 24 -8.81 15.13 -11.17
C GLN A 24 -9.45 13.75 -10.97
N LEU A 25 -8.72 12.78 -10.40
CA LEU A 25 -9.25 11.46 -10.09
C LEU A 25 -10.36 11.53 -9.04
N PHE A 26 -10.19 12.34 -8.01
CA PHE A 26 -11.18 12.56 -6.98
C PHE A 26 -12.47 13.17 -7.54
N LEU A 27 -12.36 14.24 -8.31
CA LEU A 27 -13.50 14.94 -8.92
C LEU A 27 -14.21 14.08 -9.98
N SER A 28 -13.51 13.14 -10.60
CA SER A 28 -14.10 12.15 -11.52
C SER A 28 -14.94 11.09 -10.80
N GLY A 29 -14.96 11.07 -9.47
CA GLY A 29 -15.74 10.10 -8.67
C GLY A 29 -15.05 8.75 -8.50
N ILE A 30 -13.80 8.60 -8.92
CA ILE A 30 -13.02 7.34 -8.84
C ILE A 30 -12.30 7.27 -7.48
N ILE A 31 -13.03 7.48 -6.39
CA ILE A 31 -12.47 7.69 -5.05
C ILE A 31 -11.80 6.43 -4.53
N ASN A 32 -12.49 5.29 -4.59
CA ASN A 32 -11.93 4.01 -4.09
C ASN A 32 -10.68 3.60 -4.87
N ALA A 33 -10.70 3.77 -6.19
CA ALA A 33 -9.51 3.46 -7.01
C ALA A 33 -8.35 4.41 -6.72
N LEU A 34 -8.63 5.68 -6.39
CA LEU A 34 -7.62 6.63 -5.96
C LEU A 34 -6.97 6.19 -4.63
N TRP A 35 -7.77 5.78 -3.63
CA TRP A 35 -7.25 5.24 -2.37
C TRP A 35 -6.33 4.03 -2.59
N ILE A 36 -6.82 3.04 -3.33
CA ILE A 36 -6.03 1.84 -3.68
C ILE A 36 -4.73 2.25 -4.38
N LYS A 37 -4.79 3.23 -5.27
CA LYS A 37 -3.61 3.73 -5.99
C LYS A 37 -2.61 4.40 -5.04
N LEU A 38 -3.04 5.25 -4.12
CA LEU A 38 -2.16 5.90 -3.15
C LEU A 38 -1.50 4.88 -2.22
N LEU A 39 -2.25 3.89 -1.73
CA LEU A 39 -1.70 2.78 -0.93
C LEU A 39 -0.70 1.95 -1.73
N SER A 40 -0.99 1.66 -3.00
CA SER A 40 -0.06 0.94 -3.91
C SER A 40 1.23 1.73 -4.13
N ILE A 41 1.16 3.05 -4.29
CA ILE A 41 2.34 3.92 -4.42
C ILE A 41 3.15 3.91 -3.12
N ALA A 42 2.49 4.05 -1.97
CA ALA A 42 3.13 4.00 -0.67
C ALA A 42 3.92 2.70 -0.46
N SER A 43 3.30 1.55 -0.76
CA SER A 43 3.93 0.24 -0.59
C SER A 43 5.05 -0.04 -1.60
N LYS A 44 4.92 0.42 -2.85
CA LYS A 44 5.90 0.14 -3.91
C LYS A 44 7.10 1.06 -3.94
N LEU A 45 6.91 2.34 -3.60
CA LEU A 45 7.94 3.36 -3.79
C LEU A 45 8.55 3.85 -2.48
N ILE A 46 7.79 3.87 -1.38
CA ILE A 46 8.22 4.47 -0.12
C ILE A 46 8.55 3.37 0.91
N ASN A 47 7.60 2.47 1.18
CA ASN A 47 7.74 1.30 2.05
C ASN A 47 8.65 1.56 3.27
N ILE A 48 9.81 0.87 3.32
CA ILE A 48 10.75 0.91 4.45
C ILE A 48 11.40 2.29 4.70
N TYR A 49 11.34 3.21 3.74
CA TYR A 49 11.95 4.55 3.89
C TYR A 49 11.14 5.50 4.75
N ASN A 50 9.86 5.17 5.01
CA ASN A 50 9.02 5.89 5.95
C ASN A 50 8.18 4.91 6.78
N PRO A 51 8.73 4.35 7.86
CA PRO A 51 8.04 3.34 8.68
C PRO A 51 6.77 3.88 9.38
N LYS A 52 6.62 5.20 9.51
CA LYS A 52 5.42 5.84 10.07
C LYS A 52 4.30 6.04 9.05
N LEU A 53 4.59 5.82 7.76
CA LEU A 53 3.62 6.05 6.69
C LEU A 53 2.37 5.17 6.78
N PRO A 54 2.45 3.86 7.11
CA PRO A 54 1.26 3.03 7.28
C PRO A 54 0.31 3.54 8.37
N GLU A 55 0.83 3.95 9.52
CA GLU A 55 0.05 4.52 10.61
C GLU A 55 -0.60 5.84 10.20
N PHE A 56 0.16 6.71 9.53
CA PHE A 56 -0.36 7.97 9.00
C PHE A 56 -1.52 7.73 8.02
N LEU A 57 -1.35 6.83 7.05
CA LEU A 57 -2.39 6.51 6.07
C LEU A 57 -3.62 5.87 6.72
N TYR A 58 -3.43 5.00 7.72
CA TYR A 58 -4.51 4.41 8.49
C TYR A 58 -5.32 5.49 9.20
N ASN A 59 -4.68 6.42 9.91
CA ASN A 59 -5.34 7.51 10.63
C ASN A 59 -6.10 8.44 9.66
N LYS A 60 -5.54 8.73 8.49
CA LYS A 60 -6.23 9.51 7.45
C LYS A 60 -7.44 8.77 6.91
N ASN A 61 -7.36 7.46 6.74
CA ASN A 61 -8.49 6.63 6.31
C ASN A 61 -9.62 6.62 7.37
N GLN A 62 -9.29 6.49 8.66
CA GLN A 62 -10.28 6.55 9.73
C GLN A 62 -10.99 7.92 9.76
N HIS A 63 -10.24 8.99 9.61
CA HIS A 63 -10.83 10.34 9.53
C HIS A 63 -11.73 10.49 8.29
N TRP A 64 -11.29 9.99 7.13
CA TRP A 64 -12.12 9.93 5.92
C TRP A 64 -13.43 9.19 6.17
N LEU A 65 -13.37 7.97 6.71
CA LEU A 65 -14.54 7.15 6.99
C LEU A 65 -15.51 7.85 7.97
N SER A 66 -15.00 8.53 8.98
CA SER A 66 -15.84 9.29 9.92
C SER A 66 -16.64 10.39 9.21
N ILE A 67 -16.03 11.13 8.28
CA ILE A 67 -16.71 12.17 7.50
C ILE A 67 -17.76 11.55 6.57
N VAL A 68 -17.40 10.48 5.86
CA VAL A 68 -18.29 9.78 4.92
C VAL A 68 -19.53 9.24 5.65
N ASN A 69 -19.34 8.64 6.83
CA ASN A 69 -20.44 8.11 7.65
C ASN A 69 -21.36 9.23 8.15
N ASN A 70 -20.80 10.38 8.55
CA ASN A 70 -21.58 11.53 9.02
C ASN A 70 -22.43 12.16 7.90
N ILE A 71 -21.94 12.15 6.66
CA ILE A 71 -22.67 12.67 5.48
C ILE A 71 -23.76 11.70 5.01
N LYS A 72 -23.86 10.49 5.61
CA LYS A 72 -24.75 9.41 5.14
C LYS A 72 -24.59 9.19 3.63
N TYR A 73 -23.40 8.78 3.24
CA TYR A 73 -23.03 8.62 1.85
C TYR A 73 -24.06 7.78 1.09
N SER A 74 -24.73 8.41 0.12
CA SER A 74 -25.53 7.76 -0.90
C SER A 74 -25.01 8.14 -2.28
N LYS A 75 -25.39 7.39 -3.31
CA LYS A 75 -25.02 7.73 -4.70
C LYS A 75 -25.42 9.16 -5.08
N ASP A 76 -26.46 9.67 -4.44
CA ASP A 76 -27.02 11.00 -4.71
C ASP A 76 -26.19 12.13 -4.04
N ASN A 77 -25.35 11.80 -3.05
CA ASN A 77 -24.57 12.78 -2.27
C ASN A 77 -23.10 12.89 -2.68
N VAL A 78 -22.72 12.33 -3.82
CA VAL A 78 -21.32 12.37 -4.32
C VAL A 78 -20.79 13.80 -4.46
N LEU A 79 -21.64 14.76 -4.83
CA LEU A 79 -21.27 16.16 -4.94
C LEU A 79 -20.90 16.79 -3.60
N LEU A 80 -21.54 16.38 -2.51
CA LEU A 80 -21.21 16.87 -1.16
C LEU A 80 -19.81 16.41 -0.74
N LEU A 81 -19.46 15.16 -1.03
CA LEU A 81 -18.11 14.65 -0.77
C LEU A 81 -17.05 15.39 -1.58
N ARG A 82 -17.30 15.58 -2.88
CA ARG A 82 -16.35 16.28 -3.78
C ARG A 82 -16.10 17.72 -3.34
N ASN A 83 -17.10 18.38 -2.75
CA ASN A 83 -17.02 19.76 -2.31
C ASN A 83 -16.62 19.90 -0.84
N HIS A 84 -16.48 18.80 -0.10
CA HIS A 84 -16.18 18.86 1.32
C HIS A 84 -14.73 19.34 1.55
N PRO A 85 -14.51 20.47 2.23
CA PRO A 85 -13.18 21.08 2.35
C PRO A 85 -12.18 20.18 3.09
N THR A 86 -12.64 19.53 4.18
CA THR A 86 -11.78 18.63 4.97
C THR A 86 -11.33 17.42 4.15
N ILE A 87 -12.18 16.86 3.29
CA ILE A 87 -11.82 15.74 2.43
C ILE A 87 -10.75 16.14 1.42
N ARG A 88 -10.90 17.33 0.82
CA ARG A 88 -9.88 17.87 -0.09
C ARG A 88 -8.54 18.09 0.63
N LEU A 89 -8.60 18.63 1.86
CA LEU A 89 -7.40 18.81 2.67
C LEU A 89 -6.71 17.47 3.01
N LEU A 90 -7.48 16.46 3.44
CA LEU A 90 -6.97 15.10 3.69
C LEU A 90 -6.25 14.52 2.48
N LEU A 91 -6.85 14.67 1.30
CA LEU A 91 -6.25 14.21 0.05
C LEU A 91 -4.95 14.95 -0.25
N CYS A 92 -4.94 16.27 -0.12
CA CYS A 92 -3.74 17.08 -0.33
C CYS A 92 -2.62 16.71 0.64
N GLU A 93 -2.92 16.51 1.92
CA GLU A 93 -1.95 16.09 2.94
C GLU A 93 -1.35 14.73 2.61
N MET A 94 -2.18 13.75 2.24
CA MET A 94 -1.70 12.41 1.88
C MET A 94 -0.79 12.45 0.66
N VAL A 95 -1.20 13.13 -0.40
CA VAL A 95 -0.40 13.25 -1.63
C VAL A 95 0.91 13.98 -1.33
N SER A 96 0.88 15.06 -0.54
CA SER A 96 2.08 15.80 -0.16
C SER A 96 3.08 14.94 0.63
N VAL A 97 2.60 14.14 1.59
CA VAL A 97 3.45 13.21 2.35
C VAL A 97 4.07 12.16 1.42
N LEU A 98 3.32 11.62 0.45
CA LEU A 98 3.86 10.68 -0.52
C LEU A 98 4.91 11.32 -1.43
N VAL A 99 4.68 12.58 -1.88
CA VAL A 99 5.65 13.32 -2.70
C VAL A 99 6.92 13.64 -1.93
N LEU A 100 6.81 14.07 -0.68
CA LEU A 100 7.95 14.48 0.14
C LEU A 100 8.71 13.31 0.79
N SER A 101 8.12 12.13 0.83
CA SER A 101 8.78 10.94 1.38
C SER A 101 9.91 10.46 0.48
N LYS A 102 11.02 10.00 1.09
CA LYS A 102 12.12 9.37 0.37
C LYS A 102 11.61 8.13 -0.38
N LYS A 103 11.96 8.01 -1.66
CA LYS A 103 11.51 6.94 -2.56
C LYS A 103 12.68 6.16 -3.13
N ARG A 104 12.43 4.89 -3.37
CA ARG A 104 13.29 4.06 -4.20
C ARG A 104 12.40 3.17 -5.06
N LYS A 105 12.66 3.16 -6.35
CA LYS A 105 12.05 2.16 -7.23
C LYS A 105 12.51 0.79 -6.76
N LEU A 106 11.59 -0.04 -6.28
CA LEU A 106 11.90 -1.43 -6.03
C LEU A 106 12.34 -2.07 -7.34
N ASN A 107 13.37 -2.88 -7.28
CA ASN A 107 13.69 -3.78 -8.38
C ASN A 107 12.40 -4.53 -8.76
N THR A 108 12.24 -4.84 -10.03
CA THR A 108 11.08 -5.58 -10.52
C THR A 108 10.84 -6.78 -9.61
N LEU A 109 9.67 -6.79 -8.96
CA LEU A 109 9.27 -7.95 -8.19
C LEU A 109 9.26 -9.16 -9.13
N PRO A 110 9.75 -10.32 -8.68
CA PRO A 110 9.70 -11.53 -9.48
C PRO A 110 8.24 -11.82 -9.88
N THR A 111 8.05 -12.23 -11.12
CA THR A 111 6.71 -12.60 -11.61
C THR A 111 6.32 -13.94 -11.00
N ILE A 112 5.36 -13.92 -10.08
CA ILE A 112 4.86 -15.13 -9.44
C ILE A 112 3.92 -15.84 -10.42
N LYS A 113 4.21 -17.09 -10.72
CA LYS A 113 3.34 -17.94 -11.56
C LYS A 113 2.33 -18.67 -10.67
N LYS A 114 1.05 -18.69 -11.07
CA LYS A 114 -0.03 -19.31 -10.28
C LYS A 114 0.22 -20.77 -9.89
N ASN A 115 0.90 -21.53 -10.73
CA ASN A 115 1.26 -22.94 -10.49
C ASN A 115 2.37 -23.11 -9.42
N GLU A 116 3.08 -22.05 -9.05
CA GLU A 116 4.10 -22.11 -7.98
C GLU A 116 3.50 -22.09 -6.58
N PHE A 117 2.21 -21.74 -6.45
CA PHE A 117 1.43 -21.81 -5.21
C PHE A 117 0.81 -23.18 -4.91
N ILE A 118 1.12 -24.20 -5.68
CA ILE A 118 0.76 -25.57 -5.32
C ILE A 118 1.57 -25.94 -4.07
N ILE A 119 0.89 -26.34 -3.00
CA ILE A 119 1.47 -26.59 -1.67
C ILE A 119 2.71 -27.49 -1.73
N ASP A 120 2.72 -28.53 -2.55
CA ASP A 120 3.87 -29.45 -2.64
C ASP A 120 5.08 -28.80 -3.33
N ILE A 121 4.85 -27.95 -4.34
CA ILE A 121 5.93 -27.20 -5.01
C ILE A 121 6.48 -26.12 -4.06
N PHE A 122 5.59 -25.45 -3.34
CA PHE A 122 5.97 -24.44 -2.37
C PHE A 122 6.82 -25.04 -1.24
N LYS A 123 6.40 -26.15 -0.65
CA LYS A 123 7.15 -26.86 0.39
C LYS A 123 8.56 -27.26 -0.05
N SER A 124 8.73 -27.67 -1.30
CA SER A 124 10.05 -28.05 -1.83
C SER A 124 11.03 -26.87 -1.96
N LYS A 125 10.55 -25.64 -1.96
CA LYS A 125 11.33 -24.41 -2.07
C LYS A 125 11.68 -23.77 -0.71
N LEU A 126 11.10 -24.26 0.39
CA LEU A 126 11.37 -23.73 1.73
C LEU A 126 12.79 -24.07 2.16
N GLU A 127 13.53 -23.09 2.64
CA GLU A 127 14.91 -23.22 3.13
C GLU A 127 14.98 -23.11 4.66
N ALA A 128 13.97 -22.49 5.30
CA ALA A 128 13.91 -22.41 6.75
C ALA A 128 13.64 -23.78 7.37
N LYS A 129 14.49 -24.18 8.31
CA LYS A 129 14.41 -25.51 8.96
C LYS A 129 13.24 -25.63 9.95
N ASP A 130 12.77 -24.52 10.48
CA ASP A 130 11.65 -24.47 11.44
C ASP A 130 10.88 -23.14 11.30
N ASN A 131 9.75 -23.03 12.00
CA ASN A 131 8.87 -21.85 11.96
C ASN A 131 9.05 -20.94 13.19
N LYS A 132 10.21 -20.95 13.85
CA LYS A 132 10.41 -20.25 15.14
C LYS A 132 10.74 -18.77 14.99
N LEU A 133 11.21 -18.33 13.82
CA LEU A 133 11.68 -16.96 13.61
C LEU A 133 10.58 -15.91 13.81
N ILE A 134 9.32 -16.32 13.71
CA ILE A 134 8.17 -15.39 13.75
C ILE A 134 7.26 -15.61 14.97
N ASN A 135 7.64 -16.44 15.93
CA ASN A 135 6.78 -16.75 17.07
C ASN A 135 6.30 -15.53 17.85
N ASN A 136 7.07 -14.44 17.85
CA ASN A 136 6.71 -13.19 18.53
C ASN A 136 5.82 -12.25 17.68
N ILE A 137 5.58 -12.59 16.43
CA ILE A 137 4.88 -11.71 15.45
C ILE A 137 3.50 -12.30 15.13
N VAL A 138 3.41 -13.62 15.11
CA VAL A 138 2.21 -14.36 14.69
C VAL A 138 1.20 -14.43 15.83
N GLN A 139 -0.08 -14.22 15.51
CA GLN A 139 -1.20 -14.33 16.45
C GLN A 139 -1.89 -15.68 16.33
N ASP A 140 -2.53 -16.11 17.43
CA ASP A 140 -3.41 -17.28 17.41
C ASP A 140 -4.60 -17.00 16.48
N GLY A 141 -4.73 -17.81 15.45
CA GLY A 141 -5.74 -17.62 14.40
C GLY A 141 -5.20 -17.24 13.02
N ASP A 142 -3.92 -16.86 12.90
CA ASP A 142 -3.32 -16.63 11.60
C ASP A 142 -3.26 -17.92 10.77
N PRO A 143 -3.61 -17.91 9.48
CA PRO A 143 -3.50 -19.07 8.61
C PRO A 143 -2.09 -19.65 8.55
N SER A 144 -1.98 -20.98 8.54
CA SER A 144 -0.69 -21.70 8.55
C SER A 144 0.19 -21.32 7.35
N GLU A 145 -0.43 -21.06 6.20
CA GLU A 145 0.24 -20.68 4.96
C GLU A 145 0.94 -19.32 5.09
N ILE A 146 0.27 -18.37 5.73
CA ILE A 146 0.82 -17.04 6.01
C ILE A 146 1.98 -17.15 7.00
N ARG A 147 1.87 -17.99 8.03
CA ARG A 147 2.94 -18.24 9.00
C ARG A 147 4.19 -18.77 8.29
N ILE A 148 4.04 -19.76 7.42
CA ILE A 148 5.15 -20.33 6.67
C ILE A 148 5.80 -19.28 5.77
N ALA A 149 5.01 -18.51 5.02
CA ALA A 149 5.52 -17.50 4.11
C ALA A 149 6.29 -16.38 4.84
N ILE A 150 5.75 -15.88 5.96
CA ILE A 150 6.41 -14.84 6.77
C ILE A 150 7.70 -15.38 7.41
N ASN A 151 7.69 -16.62 7.87
CA ASN A 151 8.88 -17.27 8.45
C ASN A 151 10.00 -17.43 7.41
N GLU A 152 9.65 -17.85 6.20
CA GLU A 152 10.61 -17.98 5.09
C GLU A 152 11.16 -16.62 4.67
N MET A 153 10.31 -15.61 4.57
CA MET A 153 10.74 -14.22 4.33
C MET A 153 11.72 -13.75 5.41
N ALA A 154 11.40 -13.96 6.69
CA ALA A 154 12.26 -13.61 7.83
C ALA A 154 13.61 -14.34 7.76
N TYR A 155 13.61 -15.64 7.41
CA TYR A 155 14.82 -16.43 7.20
C TYR A 155 15.73 -15.83 6.12
N HIS A 156 15.16 -15.47 4.97
CA HIS A 156 15.91 -14.86 3.88
C HIS A 156 16.39 -13.44 4.18
N ILE A 157 15.63 -12.64 4.92
CA ILE A 157 16.09 -11.33 5.42
C ILE A 157 17.29 -11.51 6.34
N TYR A 158 17.21 -12.43 7.31
CA TYR A 158 18.29 -12.72 8.24
C TYR A 158 19.58 -13.17 7.53
N ASN A 159 19.45 -14.00 6.50
CA ASN A 159 20.56 -14.47 5.67
C ASN A 159 20.99 -13.48 4.56
N LYS A 160 20.43 -12.25 4.54
CA LYS A 160 20.71 -11.19 3.55
C LYS A 160 20.38 -11.58 2.10
N ASN A 161 19.51 -12.56 1.89
CA ASN A 161 19.03 -13.00 0.58
C ASN A 161 17.81 -12.22 0.14
N ILE A 162 17.98 -10.92 -0.10
CA ILE A 162 16.88 -9.98 -0.38
C ILE A 162 16.00 -10.42 -1.56
N ASN A 163 16.58 -10.96 -2.62
CA ASN A 163 15.82 -11.42 -3.78
C ASN A 163 14.87 -12.57 -3.45
N LYS A 164 15.29 -13.51 -2.59
CA LYS A 164 14.42 -14.60 -2.12
C LYS A 164 13.38 -14.13 -1.12
N ALA A 165 13.72 -13.14 -0.29
CA ALA A 165 12.76 -12.54 0.65
C ALA A 165 11.63 -11.77 -0.06
N LEU A 166 11.86 -11.29 -1.27
CA LEU A 166 10.87 -10.59 -2.09
C LEU A 166 10.04 -11.52 -2.99
N TYR A 167 10.47 -12.75 -3.15
CA TYR A 167 9.79 -13.79 -3.92
C TYR A 167 8.70 -14.45 -3.11
#